data_4cdc02dbda92a90505a1d854849a09a2
#
_entry.id   4cdc02dbda92a90505a1d854849a09a2
#
_cell.length_a   1.000
_cell.length_b   1.000
_cell.length_c   1.000
_cell.angle_alpha   90.00
_cell.angle_beta   90.00
_cell.angle_gamma   90.00
#
_symmetry.space_group_name_H-M   'P 1'
#
loop_
_entity.id
_entity.type
_entity.pdbx_description
1 polymer ?
#
loop_
_entity_poly.entity_id
_entity_poly.type
_entity_poly.pdbx_seq_one_letter_code
_entity_poly.pdbx_strand_id
1 'polypeptide(L)'
;HGLLRRQRQMCIRDSSGTLDPSAEGLMLIATNKYTKLFDYIDNTHKTYEFEALFGFESETNDTDSELVEIESINLESKLEELDKGISGLTGNIRQVPPIYSAIKVKGKRLYKYARQEKEVELPIRDVAVNNFKLISYEGNKAKFIATVSKGTYIRSLIVDLAKSIGTKAVVSSINRIEIGTLNKNNANVIKNIEQLERSITPEPLDWRILFDIPTISVQDDVLKDIKNGNFLKSSLFGSDGPHIIENKN
;
A
#
# COMPACT_ATOMS: atom_id res chain seq x y z
N HIS A 1 -22.17 -24.43 -18.13
CA HIS A 1 -22.09 -23.11 -18.82
C HIS A 1 -22.91 -22.01 -18.14
N GLY A 2 -24.01 -22.32 -17.43
CA GLY A 2 -24.84 -21.35 -16.71
C GLY A 2 -24.21 -20.82 -15.42
N LEU A 3 -23.46 -21.64 -14.68
CA LEU A 3 -22.74 -21.23 -13.47
C LEU A 3 -21.59 -20.27 -13.79
N LEU A 4 -20.85 -20.52 -14.88
CA LEU A 4 -19.73 -19.66 -15.32
C LEU A 4 -20.22 -18.30 -15.85
N ARG A 5 -21.43 -18.19 -16.41
CA ARG A 5 -22.03 -16.91 -16.78
C ARG A 5 -22.47 -16.11 -15.56
N ARG A 6 -22.96 -16.73 -14.48
CA ARG A 6 -23.26 -16.02 -13.21
C ARG A 6 -21.98 -15.50 -12.52
N GLN A 7 -20.87 -16.22 -12.63
CA GLN A 7 -19.57 -15.73 -12.15
C GLN A 7 -19.01 -14.56 -12.98
N ARG A 8 -19.39 -14.40 -14.26
CA ARG A 8 -18.97 -13.26 -15.09
C ARG A 8 -19.77 -11.96 -14.83
N GLN A 9 -20.91 -12.02 -14.15
CA GLN A 9 -21.62 -10.87 -13.59
C GLN A 9 -21.13 -10.53 -12.16
N MET A 10 -20.07 -11.18 -11.70
CA MET A 10 -19.44 -10.85 -10.44
C MET A 10 -18.92 -9.41 -10.48
N CYS A 11 -19.40 -8.66 -9.52
CA CYS A 11 -19.07 -7.29 -9.16
C CYS A 11 -17.67 -6.91 -9.64
N ILE A 12 -17.55 -5.79 -10.34
CA ILE A 12 -16.26 -5.13 -10.57
C ILE A 12 -15.62 -4.99 -9.18
N ARG A 13 -14.43 -5.54 -9.03
CA ARG A 13 -13.66 -5.50 -7.77
C ARG A 13 -12.35 -4.81 -8.02
N ASP A 14 -11.97 -3.97 -7.10
CA ASP A 14 -10.68 -3.31 -7.09
C ASP A 14 -10.17 -3.21 -5.66
N SER A 15 -8.89 -2.91 -5.49
CA SER A 15 -8.27 -2.76 -4.18
C SER A 15 -7.37 -1.52 -4.15
N SER A 16 -7.17 -0.98 -2.96
CA SER A 16 -6.29 0.18 -2.72
C SER A 16 -4.79 -0.11 -2.92
N GLY A 17 -4.46 -1.24 -3.51
CA GLY A 17 -3.11 -1.73 -3.81
C GLY A 17 -2.86 -3.11 -3.24
N THR A 18 -2.31 -3.96 -4.09
CA THR A 18 -1.94 -5.34 -3.74
C THR A 18 -0.77 -5.35 -2.75
N LEU A 19 -0.74 -6.38 -1.93
CA LEU A 19 0.42 -6.76 -1.14
C LEU A 19 1.28 -7.74 -1.94
N ASP A 20 2.57 -7.84 -1.59
CA ASP A 20 3.44 -8.89 -2.09
C ASP A 20 2.94 -10.26 -1.56
N PRO A 21 3.30 -11.40 -2.19
CA PRO A 21 2.75 -12.71 -1.82
C PRO A 21 2.97 -13.10 -0.36
N SER A 22 4.14 -12.79 0.19
CA SER A 22 4.53 -13.04 1.59
C SER A 22 4.09 -11.94 2.57
N ALA A 23 3.54 -10.82 2.04
CA ALA A 23 3.14 -9.70 2.88
C ALA A 23 1.73 -9.90 3.46
N GLU A 24 1.54 -9.42 4.67
CA GLU A 24 0.29 -9.47 5.42
C GLU A 24 -0.30 -8.07 5.65
N GLY A 25 -1.48 -8.03 6.24
CA GLY A 25 -2.08 -6.83 6.79
C GLY A 25 -3.25 -6.27 6.02
N LEU A 26 -3.52 -5.01 6.25
CA LEU A 26 -4.74 -4.33 5.84
C LEU A 26 -4.85 -4.22 4.32
N MET A 27 -5.98 -4.66 3.79
CA MET A 27 -6.35 -4.48 2.38
C MET A 27 -7.76 -3.89 2.29
N LEU A 28 -7.89 -2.77 1.58
CA LEU A 28 -9.18 -2.19 1.28
C LEU A 28 -9.66 -2.70 -0.08
N ILE A 29 -10.81 -3.35 -0.09
CA ILE A 29 -11.46 -3.90 -1.29
C ILE A 29 -12.78 -3.17 -1.51
N ALA A 30 -13.01 -2.69 -2.71
CA ALA A 30 -14.27 -2.12 -3.12
C ALA A 30 -14.95 -2.95 -4.21
N THR A 31 -16.28 -2.93 -4.23
CA THR A 31 -17.09 -3.64 -5.21
C THR A 31 -18.06 -2.66 -5.89
N ASN A 32 -18.47 -2.97 -7.12
CA ASN A 32 -19.43 -2.21 -7.89
C ASN A 32 -19.07 -0.72 -8.01
N LYS A 33 -20.01 0.18 -7.75
CA LYS A 33 -19.84 1.64 -7.85
C LYS A 33 -18.79 2.19 -6.88
N TYR A 34 -18.53 1.49 -5.77
CA TYR A 34 -17.56 1.93 -4.76
C TYR A 34 -16.10 1.82 -5.23
N THR A 35 -15.81 1.09 -6.31
CA THR A 35 -14.45 1.09 -6.91
C THR A 35 -14.00 2.47 -7.36
N LYS A 36 -14.94 3.36 -7.69
CA LYS A 36 -14.65 4.76 -8.07
C LYS A 36 -14.12 5.59 -6.90
N LEU A 37 -14.35 5.16 -5.65
CA LEU A 37 -13.83 5.87 -4.48
C LEU A 37 -12.30 5.79 -4.39
N PHE A 38 -11.67 4.79 -5.01
CA PHE A 38 -10.22 4.69 -5.03
C PHE A 38 -9.53 5.85 -5.74
N ASP A 39 -10.19 6.51 -6.68
CA ASP A 39 -9.66 7.71 -7.33
C ASP A 39 -9.47 8.87 -6.34
N TYR A 40 -10.25 8.88 -5.27
CA TYR A 40 -10.20 9.89 -4.20
C TYR A 40 -9.31 9.47 -3.02
N ILE A 41 -9.09 8.15 -2.84
CA ILE A 41 -8.25 7.59 -1.76
C ILE A 41 -6.78 7.48 -2.23
N ASP A 42 -6.51 7.68 -3.51
CA ASP A 42 -5.24 7.36 -4.18
C ASP A 42 -4.01 8.08 -3.59
N ASN A 43 -4.22 9.20 -2.91
CA ASN A 43 -3.15 9.98 -2.27
C ASN A 43 -2.94 9.61 -0.79
N THR A 44 -3.58 8.54 -0.29
CA THR A 44 -3.43 8.15 1.10
C THR A 44 -2.07 7.49 1.34
N HIS A 45 -1.46 7.88 2.44
CA HIS A 45 -0.26 7.23 2.94
C HIS A 45 -0.58 5.83 3.47
N LYS A 46 0.40 4.96 3.45
CA LYS A 46 0.32 3.61 3.98
C LYS A 46 1.43 3.41 4.99
N THR A 47 1.07 2.85 6.15
CA THR A 47 2.04 2.54 7.19
C THR A 47 2.28 1.04 7.22
N TYR A 48 3.55 0.68 7.25
CA TYR A 48 4.02 -0.69 7.29
C TYR A 48 4.91 -0.91 8.51
N GLU A 49 4.70 -2.02 9.20
CA GLU A 49 5.72 -2.66 10.03
C GLU A 49 6.39 -3.74 9.20
N PHE A 50 7.70 -3.84 9.27
CA PHE A 50 8.45 -4.83 8.49
C PHE A 50 9.75 -5.18 9.15
N GLU A 51 10.26 -6.37 8.82
CA GLU A 51 11.54 -6.86 9.30
C GLU A 51 12.50 -7.04 8.11
N ALA A 52 13.76 -6.77 8.36
CA ALA A 52 14.84 -6.95 7.40
C ALA A 52 15.96 -7.82 7.99
N LEU A 53 16.57 -8.61 7.12
CA LEU A 53 17.72 -9.44 7.40
C LEU A 53 18.92 -8.86 6.65
N PHE A 54 19.91 -8.33 7.38
CA PHE A 54 21.10 -7.72 6.84
C PHE A 54 22.20 -8.76 6.61
N GLY A 55 23.11 -8.48 5.67
CA GLY A 55 24.15 -9.42 5.27
C GLY A 55 23.69 -10.47 4.25
N PHE A 56 22.47 -10.35 3.76
CA PHE A 56 21.88 -11.29 2.79
C PHE A 56 21.40 -10.56 1.54
N GLU A 57 21.41 -11.30 0.43
CA GLU A 57 20.74 -10.89 -0.81
C GLU A 57 19.84 -12.00 -1.34
N SER A 58 18.86 -11.64 -2.15
CA SER A 58 18.00 -12.55 -2.89
C SER A 58 17.50 -11.89 -4.16
N GLU A 59 17.06 -12.68 -5.13
CA GLU A 59 16.57 -12.18 -6.42
C GLU A 59 15.34 -11.27 -6.29
N THR A 60 14.46 -11.58 -5.33
CA THR A 60 13.22 -10.84 -5.08
C THR A 60 13.37 -9.70 -4.07
N ASN A 61 14.54 -9.53 -3.44
CA ASN A 61 14.83 -8.63 -2.32
C ASN A 61 13.95 -8.91 -1.08
N ASP A 62 13.44 -10.12 -0.97
CA ASP A 62 12.70 -10.66 0.17
C ASP A 62 13.07 -12.14 0.39
N THR A 63 12.40 -12.82 1.32
CA THR A 63 12.66 -14.23 1.65
C THR A 63 11.85 -15.21 0.79
N ASP A 64 11.16 -14.77 -0.26
CA ASP A 64 10.40 -15.64 -1.17
C ASP A 64 11.31 -16.36 -2.18
N SER A 65 12.55 -15.91 -2.37
CA SER A 65 13.56 -16.58 -3.20
C SER A 65 14.77 -17.02 -2.37
N GLU A 66 15.66 -17.80 -2.96
CA GLU A 66 16.86 -18.32 -2.31
C GLU A 66 17.69 -17.19 -1.70
N LEU A 67 18.06 -17.36 -0.43
CA LEU A 67 18.89 -16.42 0.30
C LEU A 67 20.37 -16.76 0.14
N VAL A 68 21.15 -15.77 -0.22
CA VAL A 68 22.62 -15.87 -0.27
C VAL A 68 23.19 -15.01 0.83
N GLU A 69 23.93 -15.60 1.77
CA GLU A 69 24.68 -14.86 2.77
C GLU A 69 25.91 -14.23 2.11
N ILE A 70 26.02 -12.90 2.20
CA ILE A 70 27.12 -12.12 1.64
C ILE A 70 28.16 -11.85 2.71
N GLU A 71 27.71 -11.54 3.92
CA GLU A 71 28.57 -11.25 5.06
C GLU A 71 27.85 -11.46 6.38
N SER A 72 28.61 -11.73 7.45
CA SER A 72 28.07 -11.71 8.80
C SER A 72 28.15 -10.29 9.36
N ILE A 73 27.02 -9.72 9.72
CA ILE A 73 26.91 -8.35 10.22
C ILE A 73 26.27 -8.32 11.62
N ASN A 74 26.78 -7.47 12.50
CA ASN A 74 26.13 -7.11 13.75
C ASN A 74 25.69 -5.64 13.68
N LEU A 75 24.40 -5.41 13.68
CA LEU A 75 23.80 -4.09 13.56
C LEU A 75 24.14 -3.16 14.72
N GLU A 76 24.43 -3.70 15.90
CA GLU A 76 24.84 -2.89 17.05
C GLU A 76 26.05 -2.00 16.76
N SER A 77 26.99 -2.50 15.96
CA SER A 77 28.16 -1.74 15.53
C SER A 77 27.89 -0.73 14.41
N LYS A 78 26.68 -0.72 13.86
CA LYS A 78 26.27 0.07 12.68
C LYS A 78 25.10 1.03 12.96
N LEU A 79 24.74 1.24 14.22
CA LEU A 79 23.56 2.03 14.59
C LEU A 79 23.62 3.48 14.13
N GLU A 80 24.79 4.11 14.21
CA GLU A 80 24.94 5.50 13.76
C GLU A 80 24.77 5.63 12.24
N GLU A 81 25.37 4.72 11.47
CA GLU A 81 25.22 4.67 10.02
C GLU A 81 23.78 4.36 9.63
N LEU A 82 23.12 3.46 10.38
CA LEU A 82 21.74 3.09 10.17
C LEU A 82 20.81 4.29 10.39
N ASP A 83 20.99 5.05 11.47
CA ASP A 83 20.22 6.27 11.73
C ASP A 83 20.44 7.34 10.67
N LYS A 84 21.69 7.52 10.20
CA LYS A 84 21.99 8.43 9.08
C LYS A 84 21.33 7.96 7.79
N GLY A 85 21.35 6.65 7.50
CA GLY A 85 20.70 6.06 6.35
C GLY A 85 19.17 6.23 6.39
N ILE A 86 18.54 5.98 7.55
CA ILE A 86 17.11 6.21 7.78
C ILE A 86 16.75 7.70 7.54
N SER A 87 17.54 8.60 8.11
CA SER A 87 17.34 10.04 7.94
C SER A 87 17.46 10.47 6.47
N GLY A 88 18.45 9.92 5.74
CA GLY A 88 18.66 10.20 4.32
C GLY A 88 17.59 9.64 3.39
N LEU A 89 16.85 8.62 3.85
CA LEU A 89 15.74 7.99 3.13
C LEU A 89 14.36 8.49 3.60
N THR A 90 14.31 9.48 4.51
CA THR A 90 13.08 10.14 4.95
C THR A 90 12.87 11.43 4.15
N GLY A 91 11.62 11.69 3.76
CA GLY A 91 11.25 12.81 2.89
C GLY A 91 10.95 12.38 1.47
N ASN A 92 11.16 13.27 0.49
CA ASN A 92 10.98 12.95 -0.93
C ASN A 92 12.24 12.29 -1.46
N ILE A 93 12.11 11.08 -1.95
CA ILE A 93 13.22 10.28 -2.46
C ILE A 93 12.94 9.76 -3.87
N ARG A 94 14.01 9.45 -4.58
CA ARG A 94 13.95 8.76 -5.88
C ARG A 94 14.22 7.28 -5.65
N GLN A 95 13.26 6.43 -5.97
CA GLN A 95 13.34 5.00 -5.74
C GLN A 95 13.30 4.22 -7.06
N VAL A 96 14.14 3.20 -7.17
CA VAL A 96 14.07 2.20 -8.23
C VAL A 96 13.21 1.04 -7.71
N PRO A 97 12.07 0.74 -8.34
CA PRO A 97 11.23 -0.38 -7.91
C PRO A 97 11.92 -1.72 -8.15
N PRO A 98 11.58 -2.78 -7.38
CA PRO A 98 12.12 -4.09 -7.61
C PRO A 98 11.64 -4.63 -8.97
N ILE A 99 12.49 -5.44 -9.64
CA ILE A 99 12.13 -6.06 -10.91
C ILE A 99 10.92 -6.99 -10.76
N TYR A 100 10.78 -7.65 -9.59
CA TYR A 100 9.61 -8.44 -9.21
C TYR A 100 8.49 -7.54 -8.69
N SER A 101 7.92 -6.74 -9.61
CA SER A 101 6.79 -5.84 -9.32
C SER A 101 5.73 -5.87 -10.43
N ALA A 102 4.54 -5.34 -10.09
CA ALA A 102 3.41 -5.25 -11.02
C ALA A 102 3.48 -4.04 -11.96
N ILE A 103 4.53 -3.22 -11.88
CA ILE A 103 4.73 -2.05 -12.74
C ILE A 103 4.81 -2.49 -14.20
N LYS A 104 4.17 -1.72 -15.07
CA LYS A 104 4.23 -1.96 -16.52
C LYS A 104 5.30 -1.07 -17.16
N VAL A 105 6.20 -1.70 -17.92
CA VAL A 105 7.17 -1.05 -18.80
C VAL A 105 6.94 -1.58 -20.20
N LYS A 106 6.77 -0.69 -21.20
CA LYS A 106 6.46 -1.08 -22.58
C LYS A 106 5.27 -2.05 -22.68
N GLY A 107 4.21 -1.80 -21.87
CA GLY A 107 2.98 -2.60 -21.87
C GLY A 107 3.03 -3.94 -21.10
N LYS A 108 4.21 -4.38 -20.67
CA LYS A 108 4.41 -5.66 -19.97
C LYS A 108 4.85 -5.41 -18.51
N ARG A 109 4.35 -6.21 -17.57
CA ARG A 109 4.71 -6.10 -16.14
C ARG A 109 6.17 -6.52 -15.90
N LEU A 110 6.89 -5.82 -14.99
CA LEU A 110 8.31 -6.04 -14.70
C LEU A 110 8.58 -7.49 -14.28
N TYR A 111 7.78 -8.09 -13.40
CA TYR A 111 7.97 -9.50 -13.00
C TYR A 111 7.94 -10.50 -14.18
N LYS A 112 7.32 -10.14 -15.33
CA LYS A 112 7.34 -10.98 -16.53
C LYS A 112 8.66 -10.87 -17.30
N TYR A 113 9.37 -9.75 -17.17
CA TYR A 113 10.73 -9.61 -17.71
C TYR A 113 11.69 -10.43 -16.85
N ALA A 114 11.62 -10.31 -15.52
CA ALA A 114 12.42 -11.10 -14.60
C ALA A 114 12.33 -12.62 -14.89
N ARG A 115 11.10 -13.16 -14.94
CA ARG A 115 10.88 -14.59 -15.24
C ARG A 115 11.37 -15.05 -16.62
N GLN A 116 11.62 -14.14 -17.53
CA GLN A 116 12.16 -14.43 -18.86
C GLN A 116 13.63 -14.09 -18.98
N GLU A 117 14.29 -13.75 -17.86
CA GLU A 117 15.70 -13.32 -17.80
C GLU A 117 16.02 -12.24 -18.85
N LYS A 118 15.05 -11.36 -19.11
CA LYS A 118 15.19 -10.25 -20.06
C LYS A 118 15.56 -8.97 -19.35
N GLU A 119 16.62 -8.37 -19.78
CA GLU A 119 16.99 -7.02 -19.33
C GLU A 119 15.90 -6.02 -19.66
N VAL A 120 15.63 -5.14 -18.71
CA VAL A 120 14.70 -4.04 -18.84
C VAL A 120 15.19 -2.88 -17.99
N GLU A 121 15.16 -1.68 -18.54
CA GLU A 121 15.46 -0.47 -17.78
C GLU A 121 14.35 -0.23 -16.75
N LEU A 122 14.73 -0.18 -15.48
CA LEU A 122 13.80 0.04 -14.38
C LEU A 122 13.48 1.54 -14.27
N PRO A 123 12.19 1.92 -14.18
CA PRO A 123 11.82 3.32 -14.06
C PRO A 123 12.17 3.84 -12.67
N ILE A 124 12.76 5.03 -12.61
CA ILE A 124 12.92 5.74 -11.35
C ILE A 124 11.62 6.45 -11.02
N ARG A 125 11.21 6.44 -9.74
CA ARG A 125 9.99 7.07 -9.26
C ARG A 125 10.27 7.99 -8.09
N ASP A 126 9.63 9.15 -8.10
CA ASP A 126 9.60 10.03 -6.94
C ASP A 126 8.53 9.50 -5.99
N VAL A 127 8.93 9.27 -4.72
CA VAL A 127 8.06 8.78 -3.66
C VAL A 127 8.36 9.57 -2.37
N ALA A 128 7.38 9.61 -1.47
CA ALA A 128 7.54 10.25 -0.17
C ALA A 128 7.57 9.20 0.95
N VAL A 129 8.56 9.30 1.81
CA VAL A 129 8.70 8.55 3.06
C VAL A 129 8.50 9.53 4.20
N ASN A 130 7.28 9.62 4.74
CA ASN A 130 6.92 10.64 5.74
C ASN A 130 7.46 10.31 7.13
N ASN A 131 7.61 9.02 7.42
CA ASN A 131 8.15 8.52 8.67
C ASN A 131 8.91 7.22 8.37
N PHE A 132 10.12 7.10 8.91
CA PHE A 132 10.89 5.87 8.84
C PHE A 132 11.69 5.73 10.13
N LYS A 133 11.47 4.65 10.88
CA LYS A 133 12.10 4.44 12.19
C LYS A 133 12.49 3.00 12.40
N LEU A 134 13.62 2.80 13.06
CA LEU A 134 14.00 1.53 13.67
C LEU A 134 13.16 1.33 14.95
N ILE A 135 12.53 0.16 15.10
CA ILE A 135 11.78 -0.23 16.29
C ILE A 135 12.67 -1.04 17.23
N SER A 136 13.35 -2.05 16.69
CA SER A 136 14.21 -2.95 17.43
C SER A 136 15.20 -3.64 16.50
N TYR A 137 16.27 -4.18 17.06
CA TYR A 137 17.22 -5.01 16.33
C TYR A 137 17.73 -6.14 17.21
N GLU A 138 18.17 -7.22 16.59
CA GLU A 138 18.83 -8.36 17.23
C GLU A 138 19.79 -9.01 16.23
N GLY A 139 21.10 -8.95 16.54
CA GLY A 139 22.14 -9.45 15.64
C GLY A 139 22.09 -8.74 14.27
N ASN A 140 21.74 -9.47 13.23
CA ASN A 140 21.61 -8.96 11.85
C ASN A 140 20.15 -8.71 11.42
N LYS A 141 19.19 -8.87 12.32
CA LYS A 141 17.78 -8.59 12.08
C LYS A 141 17.38 -7.24 12.65
N ALA A 142 16.55 -6.51 11.93
CA ALA A 142 15.99 -5.27 12.42
C ALA A 142 14.51 -5.14 12.04
N LYS A 143 13.72 -4.59 12.94
CA LYS A 143 12.32 -4.27 12.75
C LYS A 143 12.14 -2.77 12.61
N PHE A 144 11.35 -2.39 11.61
CA PHE A 144 11.11 -1.00 11.25
C PHE A 144 9.63 -0.69 11.17
N ILE A 145 9.31 0.61 11.21
CA ILE A 145 8.03 1.16 10.81
C ILE A 145 8.27 2.28 9.79
N ALA A 146 7.47 2.31 8.72
CA ALA A 146 7.51 3.42 7.79
C ALA A 146 6.12 3.79 7.30
N THR A 147 5.88 5.12 7.20
CA THR A 147 4.69 5.70 6.56
C THR A 147 5.12 6.29 5.23
N VAL A 148 4.56 5.77 4.15
CA VAL A 148 5.04 6.04 2.79
C VAL A 148 3.88 6.40 1.84
N SER A 149 4.20 7.13 0.79
CA SER A 149 3.25 7.44 -0.28
C SER A 149 2.91 6.21 -1.13
N LYS A 150 1.85 6.30 -1.91
CA LYS A 150 1.50 5.30 -2.93
C LYS A 150 2.67 5.06 -3.88
N GLY A 151 2.91 3.80 -4.18
CA GLY A 151 3.94 3.38 -5.13
C GLY A 151 5.33 3.19 -4.55
N THR A 152 5.52 3.46 -3.25
CA THR A 152 6.76 3.15 -2.53
C THR A 152 6.85 1.65 -2.29
N TYR A 153 8.02 1.07 -2.54
CA TYR A 153 8.35 -0.33 -2.30
C TYR A 153 9.21 -0.47 -1.03
N ILE A 154 8.69 -1.17 -0.04
CA ILE A 154 9.42 -1.44 1.22
C ILE A 154 10.70 -2.23 0.94
N ARG A 155 10.66 -3.18 0.00
CA ARG A 155 11.85 -3.94 -0.40
C ARG A 155 12.96 -3.05 -0.95
N SER A 156 12.63 -2.11 -1.84
CA SER A 156 13.63 -1.15 -2.33
C SER A 156 14.13 -0.23 -1.23
N LEU A 157 13.25 0.19 -0.29
CA LEU A 157 13.65 1.04 0.83
C LEU A 157 14.72 0.37 1.70
N ILE A 158 14.59 -0.94 1.96
CA ILE A 158 15.58 -1.71 2.72
C ILE A 158 16.86 -1.94 1.93
N VAL A 159 16.76 -2.21 0.63
CA VAL A 159 17.95 -2.32 -0.24
C VAL A 159 18.75 -1.01 -0.24
N ASP A 160 18.06 0.13 -0.37
CA ASP A 160 18.71 1.45 -0.36
C ASP A 160 19.32 1.76 1.01
N LEU A 161 18.64 1.40 2.12
CA LEU A 161 19.16 1.54 3.48
C LEU A 161 20.42 0.70 3.68
N ALA A 162 20.38 -0.58 3.32
CA ALA A 162 21.53 -1.49 3.44
C ALA A 162 22.73 -0.98 2.63
N LYS A 163 22.49 -0.50 1.41
CA LYS A 163 23.50 0.11 0.57
C LYS A 163 24.14 1.34 1.23
N SER A 164 23.38 2.16 1.94
CA SER A 164 23.89 3.36 2.61
C SER A 164 24.84 3.07 3.76
N ILE A 165 24.75 1.87 4.36
CA ILE A 165 25.64 1.38 5.43
C ILE A 165 26.68 0.37 4.94
N GLY A 166 26.80 0.20 3.62
CA GLY A 166 27.83 -0.62 2.97
C GLY A 166 27.58 -2.12 3.01
N THR A 167 26.31 -2.56 3.09
CA THR A 167 25.94 -3.98 3.12
C THR A 167 24.77 -4.29 2.16
N LYS A 168 24.29 -5.53 2.20
CA LYS A 168 23.06 -6.00 1.56
C LYS A 168 21.99 -6.28 2.62
N ALA A 169 20.72 -6.23 2.24
CA ALA A 169 19.64 -6.72 3.08
C ALA A 169 18.43 -7.12 2.24
N VAL A 170 17.66 -8.05 2.80
CA VAL A 170 16.36 -8.49 2.26
C VAL A 170 15.26 -8.26 3.28
N VAL A 171 14.04 -8.11 2.82
CA VAL A 171 12.88 -8.02 3.71
C VAL A 171 12.42 -9.43 4.08
N SER A 172 12.27 -9.70 5.37
CA SER A 172 11.82 -11.01 5.88
C SER A 172 10.33 -11.04 6.22
N SER A 173 9.73 -9.90 6.55
CA SER A 173 8.29 -9.78 6.75
C SER A 173 7.79 -8.37 6.43
N ILE A 174 6.57 -8.26 5.92
CA ILE A 174 5.88 -6.98 5.69
C ILE A 174 4.46 -7.10 6.21
N ASN A 175 4.06 -6.16 7.05
CA ASN A 175 2.70 -6.06 7.56
C ASN A 175 2.17 -4.63 7.35
N ARG A 176 1.18 -4.45 6.46
CA ARG A 176 0.55 -3.15 6.27
C ARG A 176 -0.47 -2.90 7.37
N ILE A 177 -0.18 -1.97 8.26
CA ILE A 177 -0.98 -1.69 9.46
C ILE A 177 -1.99 -0.55 9.27
N GLU A 178 -1.74 0.37 8.28
CA GLU A 178 -2.64 1.49 8.01
C GLU A 178 -2.75 1.81 6.51
N ILE A 179 -3.91 2.31 6.11
CA ILE A 179 -4.20 2.89 4.79
C ILE A 179 -4.98 4.18 5.05
N GLY A 180 -4.34 5.35 4.92
CA GLY A 180 -4.96 6.62 5.26
C GLY A 180 -5.43 6.63 6.72
N THR A 181 -6.72 6.86 6.94
CA THR A 181 -7.36 6.87 8.25
C THR A 181 -7.68 5.48 8.81
N LEU A 182 -7.60 4.45 7.95
CA LEU A 182 -7.91 3.08 8.36
C LEU A 182 -6.69 2.42 9.00
N ASN A 183 -6.94 1.69 10.08
CA ASN A 183 -5.95 0.83 10.72
C ASN A 183 -6.51 -0.60 10.90
N LYS A 184 -5.68 -1.51 11.35
CA LYS A 184 -6.06 -2.93 11.53
C LYS A 184 -7.25 -3.16 12.47
N ASN A 185 -7.56 -2.21 13.36
CA ASN A 185 -8.69 -2.32 14.29
C ASN A 185 -10.04 -2.06 13.60
N ASN A 186 -10.02 -1.42 12.41
CA ASN A 186 -11.18 -1.21 11.57
C ASN A 186 -11.45 -2.37 10.60
N ALA A 187 -10.62 -3.40 10.61
CA ALA A 187 -10.65 -4.47 9.63
C ALA A 187 -11.30 -5.76 10.15
N ASN A 188 -12.00 -6.45 9.26
CA ASN A 188 -12.36 -7.84 9.48
C ASN A 188 -11.13 -8.72 9.27
N VAL A 189 -10.69 -9.41 10.32
CA VAL A 189 -9.50 -10.27 10.24
C VAL A 189 -9.85 -11.60 9.57
N ILE A 190 -9.21 -11.88 8.45
CA ILE A 190 -9.32 -13.15 7.73
C ILE A 190 -8.04 -13.92 7.98
N LYS A 191 -8.12 -15.03 8.70
CA LYS A 191 -6.96 -15.86 9.07
C LYS A 191 -6.57 -16.88 8.00
N ASN A 192 -7.53 -17.31 7.16
CA ASN A 192 -7.27 -18.20 6.04
C ASN A 192 -8.35 -18.06 4.94
N ILE A 193 -8.02 -18.52 3.73
CA ILE A 193 -8.93 -18.43 2.56
C ILE A 193 -10.17 -19.30 2.73
N GLU A 194 -10.11 -20.40 3.48
CA GLU A 194 -11.26 -21.30 3.73
C GLU A 194 -12.36 -20.58 4.53
N GLN A 195 -12.02 -19.57 5.33
CA GLN A 195 -13.00 -18.72 6.02
C GLN A 195 -13.79 -17.84 5.04
N LEU A 196 -13.20 -17.46 3.90
CA LEU A 196 -13.88 -16.70 2.84
C LEU A 196 -14.90 -17.55 2.07
N GLU A 197 -14.64 -18.86 1.93
CA GLU A 197 -15.50 -19.77 1.17
C GLU A 197 -16.75 -20.22 1.97
N ARG A 198 -16.70 -20.15 3.30
CA ARG A 198 -17.70 -20.72 4.21
C ARG A 198 -18.60 -19.69 4.89
N SER A 199 -18.94 -18.57 4.25
CA SER A 199 -20.01 -17.66 4.73
C SER A 199 -19.64 -16.56 5.73
N ILE A 200 -18.45 -15.99 5.66
CA ILE A 200 -18.29 -14.64 6.21
C ILE A 200 -18.76 -13.67 5.14
N THR A 201 -19.95 -13.13 5.27
CA THR A 201 -20.30 -11.89 4.59
C THR A 201 -19.69 -10.79 5.45
N PRO A 202 -18.53 -10.22 5.07
CA PRO A 202 -17.95 -9.13 5.86
C PRO A 202 -18.94 -7.98 5.86
N GLU A 203 -19.20 -7.40 7.03
CA GLU A 203 -20.01 -6.19 7.07
C GLU A 203 -19.33 -5.09 6.27
N PRO A 204 -20.04 -4.40 5.38
CA PRO A 204 -19.48 -3.32 4.62
C PRO A 204 -18.99 -2.22 5.55
N LEU A 205 -17.76 -1.75 5.28
CA LEU A 205 -17.23 -0.57 5.95
C LEU A 205 -18.07 0.66 5.58
N ASP A 206 -18.36 1.54 6.53
CA ASP A 206 -18.88 2.86 6.20
C ASP A 206 -17.80 3.63 5.42
N TRP A 207 -18.03 3.81 4.12
CA TRP A 207 -17.06 4.44 3.23
C TRP A 207 -16.72 5.89 3.61
N ARG A 208 -17.57 6.55 4.40
CA ARG A 208 -17.36 7.94 4.84
C ARG A 208 -16.13 8.08 5.72
N ILE A 209 -15.77 7.06 6.48
CA ILE A 209 -14.57 7.07 7.31
C ILE A 209 -13.25 7.08 6.51
N LEU A 210 -13.32 6.82 5.20
CA LEU A 210 -12.15 6.86 4.32
C LEU A 210 -11.71 8.29 3.97
N PHE A 211 -12.55 9.28 4.26
CA PHE A 211 -12.38 10.64 3.84
C PHE A 211 -12.50 11.60 5.02
N ASP A 212 -11.55 12.50 5.12
CA ASP A 212 -11.66 13.69 5.99
C ASP A 212 -12.32 14.82 5.17
N ILE A 213 -13.58 14.61 4.81
CA ILE A 213 -14.35 15.50 3.94
C ILE A 213 -15.61 15.94 4.69
N PRO A 214 -15.92 17.25 4.70
CA PRO A 214 -17.13 17.76 5.32
C PRO A 214 -18.39 17.11 4.71
N THR A 215 -19.34 16.75 5.57
CA THR A 215 -20.64 16.24 5.16
C THR A 215 -21.68 17.35 5.24
N ILE A 216 -22.46 17.51 4.18
CA ILE A 216 -23.57 18.47 4.10
C ILE A 216 -24.87 17.69 3.95
N SER A 217 -25.79 17.93 4.88
CA SER A 217 -27.14 17.37 4.79
C SER A 217 -28.04 18.33 3.99
N VAL A 218 -28.65 17.82 2.91
CA VAL A 218 -29.50 18.61 2.01
C VAL A 218 -30.92 18.04 1.96
N GLN A 219 -31.88 18.87 1.57
CA GLN A 219 -33.27 18.46 1.34
C GLN A 219 -33.41 17.83 -0.06
N ASP A 220 -34.55 17.16 -0.28
CA ASP A 220 -34.85 16.40 -1.51
C ASP A 220 -34.83 17.23 -2.78
N ASP A 221 -35.20 18.51 -2.74
CA ASP A 221 -35.18 19.43 -3.86
C ASP A 221 -33.72 19.69 -4.32
N VAL A 222 -32.85 20.00 -3.38
CA VAL A 222 -31.40 20.20 -3.65
C VAL A 222 -30.77 18.89 -4.16
N LEU A 223 -31.14 17.74 -3.57
CA LEU A 223 -30.64 16.45 -4.03
C LEU A 223 -31.07 16.14 -5.47
N LYS A 224 -32.29 16.57 -5.86
CA LYS A 224 -32.78 16.43 -7.23
C LYS A 224 -31.96 17.29 -8.22
N ASP A 225 -31.63 18.52 -7.81
CA ASP A 225 -30.78 19.40 -8.63
C ASP A 225 -29.40 18.78 -8.84
N ILE A 226 -28.80 18.23 -7.80
CA ILE A 226 -27.50 17.53 -7.87
C ILE A 226 -27.58 16.35 -8.85
N LYS A 227 -28.61 15.51 -8.74
CA LYS A 227 -28.80 14.35 -9.62
C LYS A 227 -28.99 14.74 -11.08
N ASN A 228 -29.54 15.92 -11.34
CA ASN A 228 -29.73 16.45 -12.67
C ASN A 228 -28.52 17.25 -13.19
N GLY A 229 -27.46 17.40 -12.41
CA GLY A 229 -26.26 18.16 -12.78
C GLY A 229 -26.47 19.68 -12.78
N ASN A 230 -27.45 20.19 -12.06
CA ASN A 230 -27.72 21.62 -11.95
C ASN A 230 -26.69 22.31 -11.05
N PHE A 231 -26.47 23.61 -11.29
CA PHE A 231 -25.60 24.41 -10.44
C PHE A 231 -26.22 24.62 -9.05
N LEU A 232 -25.39 24.44 -8.02
CA LEU A 232 -25.77 24.69 -6.63
C LEU A 232 -25.25 26.07 -6.18
N LYS A 233 -25.96 26.69 -5.24
CA LYS A 233 -25.51 27.92 -4.63
C LYS A 233 -24.27 27.67 -3.77
N SER A 234 -23.23 28.46 -3.95
CA SER A 234 -21.98 28.38 -3.16
C SER A 234 -22.21 28.52 -1.65
N SER A 235 -23.27 29.22 -1.24
CA SER A 235 -23.65 29.37 0.17
C SER A 235 -24.06 28.07 0.88
N LEU A 236 -24.26 26.97 0.13
CA LEU A 236 -24.49 25.63 0.70
C LEU A 236 -23.19 25.00 1.25
N PHE A 237 -22.04 25.50 0.80
CA PHE A 237 -20.73 24.93 1.10
C PHE A 237 -20.00 25.88 2.04
N GLY A 238 -19.62 25.39 3.22
CA GLY A 238 -18.88 26.18 4.23
C GLY A 238 -17.39 26.36 3.92
N SER A 239 -16.88 25.64 2.93
CA SER A 239 -15.48 25.64 2.49
C SER A 239 -15.36 25.29 1.02
N ASP A 240 -14.24 25.67 0.40
CA ASP A 240 -13.88 25.20 -0.93
C ASP A 240 -13.40 23.72 -0.88
N GLY A 241 -13.69 22.96 -1.92
CA GLY A 241 -13.24 21.59 -2.06
C GLY A 241 -14.38 20.56 -2.14
N PRO A 242 -14.04 19.26 -2.07
CA PRO A 242 -15.03 18.19 -2.14
C PRO A 242 -15.89 18.11 -0.87
N HIS A 243 -17.16 17.75 -1.02
CA HIS A 243 -18.11 17.55 0.07
C HIS A 243 -18.85 16.24 -0.10
N ILE A 244 -19.17 15.60 1.02
CA ILE A 244 -20.12 14.49 1.06
C ILE A 244 -21.51 15.09 1.20
N ILE A 245 -22.42 14.69 0.31
CA ILE A 245 -23.79 15.17 0.33
C ILE A 245 -24.72 14.02 0.77
N GLU A 246 -25.48 14.26 1.82
CA GLU A 246 -26.44 13.32 2.36
C GLU A 246 -27.86 13.89 2.31
N ASN A 247 -28.83 12.98 2.16
CA ASN A 247 -30.23 13.36 2.32
C ASN A 247 -30.55 13.56 3.81
N LYS A 248 -31.33 14.57 4.11
CA LYS A 248 -31.75 14.91 5.48
C LYS A 248 -32.83 13.96 6.06
N ASN A 249 -33.39 13.07 5.19
CA ASN A 249 -34.44 12.12 5.55
C ASN A 249 -33.88 10.71 5.82
#